data_d0c527ee6c1fc0b1e249382d1e157d2a
#
_entry.id   d0c527ee6c1fc0b1e249382d1e157d2a
#
_cell.length_a   1.000
_cell.length_b   1.000
_cell.length_c   1.000
_cell.angle_alpha   90.00
_cell.angle_beta   90.00
_cell.angle_gamma   90.00
#
_symmetry.space_group_name_H-M   'P 1'
#
loop_
_entity.id
_entity.type
_entity.pdbx_description
1 polymer ?
#
loop_
_entity_poly.entity_id
_entity_poly.type
_entity_poly.pdbx_seq_one_letter_code
_entity_poly.pdbx_strand_id
1 'polypeptide(L)'
;MANREALRALQNRLAARMQQVKTERQGVSWLAVECGGQGMLFPLAQAGEIFDLGAVLPVPHTRPWLAGVINLRGVLYAVIDFAGFLGLRRPGNAAPREQARLVALNAGLGVNGALLVDRLEGLRHAADMRPADESGTEAGEPIDNAPRPAFAQVRWRDAAGRLWQEINLAELAGQDQFLAIAG
;
A
#
# COMPACT_ATOMS: atom_id res chain seq x y z
N MET A 1 -30.57 -46.31 -2.88
CA MET A 1 -29.20 -45.93 -3.32
C MET A 1 -29.10 -44.50 -3.89
N ALA A 2 -30.14 -43.99 -4.56
CA ALA A 2 -30.16 -42.65 -5.16
C ALA A 2 -29.94 -41.45 -4.20
N ASN A 3 -30.31 -41.59 -2.92
CA ASN A 3 -30.24 -40.47 -1.96
C ASN A 3 -28.79 -40.16 -1.47
N ARG A 4 -27.88 -41.16 -1.52
CA ARG A 4 -26.48 -41.01 -1.12
C ARG A 4 -25.63 -40.36 -2.23
N GLU A 5 -25.98 -40.62 -3.48
CA GLU A 5 -25.30 -39.98 -4.63
C GLU A 5 -25.72 -38.51 -4.78
N ALA A 6 -26.98 -38.19 -4.55
CA ALA A 6 -27.48 -36.83 -4.56
C ALA A 6 -26.82 -35.98 -3.42
N LEU A 7 -26.64 -36.56 -2.24
CA LEU A 7 -25.97 -35.91 -1.12
C LEU A 7 -24.47 -35.64 -1.42
N ARG A 8 -23.77 -36.62 -2.00
CA ARG A 8 -22.36 -36.44 -2.43
C ARG A 8 -22.21 -35.41 -3.53
N ALA A 9 -23.12 -35.36 -4.49
CA ALA A 9 -23.12 -34.36 -5.56
C ALA A 9 -23.36 -32.95 -4.99
N LEU A 10 -24.24 -32.80 -4.00
CA LEU A 10 -24.48 -31.54 -3.30
C LEU A 10 -23.26 -31.11 -2.49
N GLN A 11 -22.64 -32.03 -1.75
CA GLN A 11 -21.41 -31.74 -0.97
C GLN A 11 -20.26 -31.29 -1.88
N ASN A 12 -20.05 -31.94 -3.02
CA ASN A 12 -19.03 -31.56 -3.99
C ASN A 12 -19.30 -30.19 -4.65
N ARG A 13 -20.58 -29.89 -4.94
CA ARG A 13 -20.97 -28.56 -5.42
C ARG A 13 -20.76 -27.46 -4.39
N LEU A 14 -21.10 -27.73 -3.13
CA LEU A 14 -20.87 -26.78 -2.04
C LEU A 14 -19.37 -26.57 -1.79
N ALA A 15 -18.58 -27.64 -1.78
CA ALA A 15 -17.13 -27.56 -1.64
C ALA A 15 -16.48 -26.77 -2.78
N ALA A 16 -16.88 -27.04 -4.04
CA ALA A 16 -16.41 -26.29 -5.20
C ALA A 16 -16.79 -24.81 -5.13
N ARG A 17 -18.02 -24.51 -4.72
CA ARG A 17 -18.51 -23.13 -4.57
C ARG A 17 -17.82 -22.39 -3.40
N MET A 18 -17.57 -23.08 -2.29
CA MET A 18 -16.78 -22.55 -1.18
C MET A 18 -15.32 -22.31 -1.58
N GLN A 19 -14.75 -23.18 -2.40
CA GLN A 19 -13.40 -23.03 -2.95
C GLN A 19 -13.34 -21.83 -3.92
N GLN A 20 -14.33 -21.67 -4.81
CA GLN A 20 -14.46 -20.52 -5.70
C GLN A 20 -14.62 -19.21 -4.93
N VAL A 21 -15.52 -19.16 -3.94
CA VAL A 21 -15.71 -17.98 -3.06
C VAL A 21 -14.44 -17.68 -2.26
N LYS A 22 -13.68 -18.70 -1.86
CA LYS A 22 -12.41 -18.53 -1.16
C LYS A 22 -11.32 -18.01 -2.12
N THR A 23 -11.30 -18.45 -3.36
CA THR A 23 -10.39 -17.97 -4.41
C THR A 23 -10.78 -16.56 -4.87
N GLU A 24 -12.07 -16.24 -4.98
CA GLU A 24 -12.56 -14.88 -5.27
C GLU A 24 -12.34 -13.93 -4.09
N ARG A 25 -12.39 -14.41 -2.84
CA ARG A 25 -12.03 -13.64 -1.64
C ARG A 25 -10.51 -13.50 -1.45
N GLN A 26 -9.70 -14.32 -2.08
CA GLN A 26 -8.24 -14.20 -2.17
C GLN A 26 -7.81 -13.37 -3.39
N GLY A 27 -8.74 -12.70 -4.08
CA GLY A 27 -8.41 -11.65 -5.04
C GLY A 27 -7.46 -10.65 -4.39
N VAL A 28 -6.45 -10.21 -5.11
CA VAL A 28 -5.50 -9.20 -4.68
C VAL A 28 -6.28 -8.04 -4.08
N SER A 29 -5.97 -7.71 -2.83
CA SER A 29 -6.61 -6.63 -2.10
C SER A 29 -5.55 -5.66 -1.62
N TRP A 30 -5.89 -4.38 -1.64
CA TRP A 30 -5.00 -3.31 -1.25
C TRP A 30 -5.62 -2.44 -0.16
N LEU A 31 -4.76 -1.91 0.68
CA LEU A 31 -5.04 -0.73 1.47
C LEU A 31 -4.82 0.50 0.57
N ALA A 32 -5.87 1.25 0.30
CA ALA A 32 -5.80 2.48 -0.45
C ALA A 32 -5.49 3.64 0.49
N VAL A 33 -4.49 4.43 0.14
CA VAL A 33 -4.02 5.58 0.91
C VAL A 33 -3.78 6.77 0.00
N GLU A 34 -3.74 7.96 0.58
CA GLU A 34 -3.32 9.18 -0.11
C GLU A 34 -1.97 9.65 0.45
N CYS A 35 -1.06 10.00 -0.45
CA CYS A 35 0.25 10.56 -0.13
C CYS A 35 0.57 11.72 -1.10
N GLY A 36 0.74 12.93 -0.58
CA GLY A 36 1.06 14.09 -1.41
C GLY A 36 0.02 14.40 -2.48
N GLY A 37 -1.27 14.10 -2.21
CA GLY A 37 -2.37 14.28 -3.16
C GLY A 37 -2.53 13.15 -4.18
N GLN A 38 -1.67 12.12 -4.14
CA GLN A 38 -1.76 10.95 -5.04
C GLN A 38 -2.34 9.74 -4.33
N GLY A 39 -3.19 8.99 -5.04
CA GLY A 39 -3.73 7.72 -4.58
C GLY A 39 -2.74 6.59 -4.74
N MET A 40 -2.51 5.82 -3.67
CA MET A 40 -1.60 4.69 -3.66
C MET A 40 -2.27 3.43 -3.12
N LEU A 41 -1.82 2.29 -3.58
CA LEU A 41 -2.32 0.97 -3.20
C LEU A 41 -1.18 0.17 -2.57
N PHE A 42 -1.36 -0.23 -1.32
CA PHE A 42 -0.43 -1.09 -0.61
C PHE A 42 -1.02 -2.51 -0.54
N PRO A 43 -0.36 -3.54 -1.10
CA PRO A 43 -0.84 -4.92 -1.00
C PRO A 43 -1.04 -5.31 0.46
N LEU A 44 -2.24 -5.79 0.84
CA LEU A 44 -2.56 -6.14 2.23
C LEU A 44 -1.64 -7.22 2.80
N ALA A 45 -1.12 -8.11 1.94
CA ALA A 45 -0.16 -9.14 2.37
C ALA A 45 1.20 -8.56 2.81
N GLN A 46 1.52 -7.34 2.35
CA GLN A 46 2.79 -6.66 2.62
C GLN A 46 2.63 -5.51 3.62
N ALA A 47 1.42 -4.99 3.78
CA ALA A 47 1.08 -4.02 4.80
C ALA A 47 0.92 -4.71 6.17
N GLY A 48 1.39 -4.05 7.21
CA GLY A 48 1.21 -4.47 8.57
C GLY A 48 0.05 -3.74 9.25
N GLU A 49 0.19 -3.49 10.53
CA GLU A 49 -0.83 -2.80 11.33
C GLU A 49 -0.86 -1.29 11.04
N ILE A 50 -2.03 -0.69 11.18
CA ILE A 50 -2.25 0.73 11.03
C ILE A 50 -2.33 1.37 12.42
N PHE A 51 -1.60 2.46 12.62
CA PHE A 51 -1.57 3.20 13.87
C PHE A 51 -1.94 4.66 13.66
N ASP A 52 -2.47 5.27 14.72
CA ASP A 52 -2.58 6.71 14.78
C ASP A 52 -1.19 7.36 14.84
N LEU A 53 -1.09 8.57 14.29
CA LEU A 53 0.15 9.33 14.37
C LEU A 53 0.34 9.84 15.81
N GLY A 54 1.25 9.20 16.54
CA GLY A 54 1.68 9.61 17.87
C GLY A 54 2.87 10.58 17.84
N ALA A 55 3.53 10.71 18.99
CA ALA A 55 4.74 11.51 19.11
C ALA A 55 5.91 10.80 18.44
N VAL A 56 6.35 11.35 17.31
CA VAL A 56 7.56 10.90 16.60
C VAL A 56 8.76 11.63 17.15
N LEU A 57 9.79 10.90 17.51
CA LEU A 57 11.06 11.47 17.99
C LEU A 57 11.98 11.69 16.79
N PRO A 58 12.34 12.94 16.48
CA PRO A 58 13.25 13.22 15.35
C PRO A 58 14.64 12.66 15.62
N VAL A 59 15.31 12.19 14.57
CA VAL A 59 16.69 11.70 14.63
C VAL A 59 17.56 12.67 13.83
N PRO A 60 18.59 13.27 14.44
CA PRO A 60 19.46 14.21 13.75
C PRO A 60 20.33 13.52 12.69
N HIS A 61 20.77 14.31 11.71
CA HIS A 61 21.65 13.83 10.61
C HIS A 61 21.07 12.67 9.80
N THR A 62 19.77 12.74 9.51
CA THR A 62 19.07 11.77 8.68
C THR A 62 18.50 12.40 7.43
N ARG A 63 18.06 11.58 6.49
CA ARG A 63 17.41 12.04 5.25
C ARG A 63 16.14 12.83 5.57
N PRO A 64 15.81 13.88 4.78
CA PRO A 64 14.65 14.77 5.05
C PRO A 64 13.30 14.05 5.09
N TRP A 65 13.18 12.90 4.45
CA TRP A 65 11.97 12.08 4.43
C TRP A 65 11.86 11.13 5.64
N LEU A 66 12.92 10.96 6.45
CA LEU A 66 12.81 10.26 7.74
C LEU A 66 12.25 11.23 8.78
N ALA A 67 10.99 11.05 9.15
CA ALA A 67 10.34 11.88 10.16
C ALA A 67 10.91 11.64 11.57
N GLY A 68 11.47 10.46 11.82
CA GLY A 68 12.06 10.08 13.09
C GLY A 68 11.78 8.64 13.47
N VAL A 69 11.68 8.37 14.77
CA VAL A 69 11.35 7.05 15.31
C VAL A 69 10.17 7.13 16.26
N ILE A 70 9.43 6.03 16.38
CA ILE A 70 8.30 5.90 17.28
C ILE A 70 8.27 4.50 17.90
N ASN A 71 7.84 4.42 19.17
CA ASN A 71 7.56 3.13 19.80
C ASN A 71 6.08 2.78 19.59
N LEU A 72 5.83 1.68 18.89
CA LEU A 72 4.50 1.14 18.67
C LEU A 72 4.42 -0.24 19.35
N ARG A 73 3.65 -0.31 20.44
CA ARG A 73 3.46 -1.54 21.23
C ARG A 73 4.77 -2.22 21.67
N GLY A 74 5.76 -1.43 22.07
CA GLY A 74 7.05 -1.93 22.53
C GLY A 74 8.08 -2.21 21.43
N VAL A 75 7.74 -2.02 20.18
CA VAL A 75 8.66 -2.14 19.04
C VAL A 75 9.00 -0.76 18.50
N LEU A 76 10.26 -0.51 18.24
CA LEU A 76 10.74 0.73 17.64
C LEU A 76 10.63 0.66 16.13
N TYR A 77 9.94 1.66 15.54
CA TYR A 77 9.78 1.82 14.10
C TYR A 77 10.44 3.10 13.62
N ALA A 78 11.10 3.04 12.46
CA ALA A 78 11.45 4.22 11.69
C ALA A 78 10.21 4.77 11.00
N VAL A 79 9.93 6.06 11.16
CA VAL A 79 8.78 6.73 10.53
C VAL A 79 9.24 7.44 9.28
N ILE A 80 8.73 6.98 8.13
CA ILE A 80 9.07 7.50 6.82
C ILE A 80 7.91 8.38 6.33
N ASP A 81 8.14 9.68 6.12
CA ASP A 81 7.22 10.52 5.34
C ASP A 81 7.22 10.03 3.89
N PHE A 82 6.23 9.21 3.54
CA PHE A 82 6.23 8.52 2.26
C PHE A 82 6.06 9.49 1.08
N ALA A 83 5.27 10.55 1.24
CA ALA A 83 5.17 11.60 0.22
C ALA A 83 6.50 12.36 0.05
N GLY A 84 7.22 12.60 1.14
CA GLY A 84 8.57 13.17 1.12
C GLY A 84 9.60 12.25 0.45
N PHE A 85 9.55 10.95 0.74
CA PHE A 85 10.41 9.93 0.11
C PHE A 85 10.22 9.87 -1.41
N LEU A 86 8.97 9.96 -1.87
CA LEU A 86 8.64 9.96 -3.29
C LEU A 86 8.85 11.32 -3.99
N GLY A 87 9.30 12.35 -3.25
CA GLY A 87 9.47 13.70 -3.80
C GLY A 87 8.18 14.44 -4.11
N LEU A 88 7.02 13.94 -3.64
CA LEU A 88 5.70 14.55 -3.82
C LEU A 88 5.47 15.71 -2.87
N ARG A 89 6.28 15.81 -1.83
CA ARG A 89 6.22 16.87 -0.82
C ARG A 89 7.59 17.52 -0.67
N ARG A 90 7.60 18.85 -0.58
CA ARG A 90 8.84 19.59 -0.31
C ARG A 90 9.27 19.38 1.15
N PRO A 91 10.58 19.28 1.42
CA PRO A 91 11.09 19.25 2.79
C PRO A 91 10.55 20.44 3.60
N GLY A 92 10.09 20.18 4.82
CA GLY A 92 9.52 21.21 5.70
C GLY A 92 8.00 21.38 5.60
N ASN A 93 7.34 20.88 4.56
CA ASN A 93 5.89 20.80 4.53
C ASN A 93 5.43 19.54 5.24
N ALA A 94 4.89 19.70 6.46
CA ALA A 94 4.38 18.55 7.21
C ALA A 94 3.11 17.95 6.56
N ALA A 95 2.91 16.66 6.72
CA ALA A 95 1.64 16.02 6.40
C ALA A 95 0.49 16.64 7.22
N PRO A 96 -0.75 16.71 6.66
CA PRO A 96 -1.93 17.07 7.44
C PRO A 96 -2.09 16.10 8.61
N ARG A 97 -1.89 16.56 9.84
CA ARG A 97 -1.77 15.67 11.01
C ARG A 97 -3.08 15.01 11.43
N GLU A 98 -4.21 15.63 11.17
CA GLU A 98 -5.52 15.15 11.67
C GLU A 98 -5.96 13.81 11.06
N GLN A 99 -5.69 13.60 9.78
CA GLN A 99 -6.07 12.39 9.06
C GLN A 99 -4.89 11.45 8.79
N ALA A 100 -3.68 11.91 9.11
CA ALA A 100 -2.46 11.12 8.88
C ALA A 100 -2.46 9.84 9.71
N ARG A 101 -1.94 8.78 9.11
CA ARG A 101 -1.80 7.45 9.74
C ARG A 101 -0.43 6.90 9.47
N LEU A 102 -0.04 5.98 10.33
CA LEU A 102 1.16 5.16 10.15
C LEU A 102 0.74 3.79 9.68
N VAL A 103 1.24 3.36 8.53
CA VAL A 103 1.08 2.00 8.02
C VAL A 103 2.40 1.28 8.24
N ALA A 104 2.46 0.38 9.22
CA ALA A 104 3.65 -0.43 9.44
C ALA A 104 3.89 -1.37 8.26
N LEU A 105 5.13 -1.64 7.93
CA LEU A 105 5.49 -2.73 7.04
C LEU A 105 5.22 -4.06 7.72
N ASN A 106 4.80 -5.07 6.94
CA ASN A 106 4.62 -6.41 7.49
C ASN A 106 5.95 -6.92 8.07
N ALA A 107 5.90 -7.52 9.26
CA ALA A 107 7.09 -8.02 9.96
C ALA A 107 7.90 -9.03 9.12
N GLY A 108 7.24 -9.77 8.22
CA GLY A 108 7.88 -10.69 7.28
C GLY A 108 8.82 -10.02 6.28
N LEU A 109 8.77 -8.69 6.12
CA LEU A 109 9.68 -7.94 5.26
C LEU A 109 11.03 -7.63 5.94
N GLY A 110 11.19 -7.94 7.24
CA GLY A 110 12.45 -7.79 7.96
C GLY A 110 12.87 -6.34 8.26
N VAL A 111 11.99 -5.37 8.04
CA VAL A 111 12.26 -3.94 8.26
C VAL A 111 11.21 -3.35 9.20
N ASN A 112 11.63 -2.81 10.33
CA ASN A 112 10.74 -2.08 11.25
C ASN A 112 10.53 -0.64 10.76
N GLY A 113 9.82 -0.50 9.65
CA GLY A 113 9.44 0.77 9.04
C GLY A 113 7.92 1.00 9.14
N ALA A 114 7.53 2.25 9.34
CA ALA A 114 6.14 2.70 9.26
C ALA A 114 6.05 3.88 8.29
N LEU A 115 5.20 3.73 7.28
CA LEU A 115 4.96 4.75 6.27
C LEU A 115 3.93 5.75 6.80
N LEU A 116 4.32 7.01 6.91
CA LEU A 116 3.41 8.11 7.20
C LEU A 116 2.66 8.46 5.91
N VAL A 117 1.35 8.27 5.94
CA VAL A 117 0.43 8.59 4.84
C VAL A 117 -0.52 9.72 5.26
N ASP A 118 -0.99 10.50 4.29
CA ASP A 118 -1.82 11.68 4.57
C ASP A 118 -3.22 11.29 5.06
N ARG A 119 -3.79 10.23 4.47
CA ARG A 119 -5.04 9.63 4.93
C ARG A 119 -5.24 8.22 4.37
N LEU A 120 -6.16 7.49 4.99
CA LEU A 120 -6.65 6.20 4.49
C LEU A 120 -7.87 6.43 3.59
N GLU A 121 -7.90 5.71 2.46
CA GLU A 121 -9.01 5.73 1.50
C GLU A 121 -9.82 4.40 1.55
N GLY A 122 -9.48 3.50 2.48
CA GLY A 122 -10.15 2.22 2.69
C GLY A 122 -9.52 1.07 1.91
N LEU A 123 -10.29 0.01 1.71
CA LEU A 123 -9.85 -1.17 1.00
C LEU A 123 -10.26 -1.12 -0.47
N ARG A 124 -9.44 -1.70 -1.35
CA ARG A 124 -9.75 -1.91 -2.76
C ARG A 124 -9.51 -3.38 -3.11
N HIS A 125 -10.35 -3.91 -3.97
CA HIS A 125 -10.25 -5.29 -4.46
C HIS A 125 -9.96 -5.28 -5.96
N ALA A 126 -9.20 -6.25 -6.43
CA ALA A 126 -8.84 -6.35 -7.85
C ALA A 126 -10.07 -6.41 -8.78
N ALA A 127 -11.20 -6.96 -8.29
CA ALA A 127 -12.43 -7.01 -9.04
C ALA A 127 -13.02 -5.61 -9.37
N ASP A 128 -12.70 -4.61 -8.55
CA ASP A 128 -13.22 -3.23 -8.68
C ASP A 128 -12.22 -2.32 -9.41
N MET A 129 -11.09 -2.86 -9.84
CA MET A 129 -9.99 -2.11 -10.42
C MET A 129 -9.65 -2.62 -11.81
N ARG A 130 -9.15 -1.73 -12.66
CA ARG A 130 -8.65 -2.08 -14.00
C ARG A 130 -7.19 -1.67 -14.10
N PRO A 131 -6.31 -2.48 -14.71
CA PRO A 131 -4.97 -2.04 -15.03
C PRO A 131 -5.04 -0.75 -15.86
N ALA A 132 -4.23 0.23 -15.49
CA ALA A 132 -4.10 1.44 -16.31
C ALA A 132 -3.00 1.17 -17.35
N ASP A 133 -3.43 1.00 -18.61
CA ASP A 133 -2.51 0.80 -19.73
C ASP A 133 -1.66 2.07 -19.94
N GLU A 134 -0.37 1.87 -20.20
CA GLU A 134 0.56 2.97 -20.51
C GLU A 134 0.22 3.69 -21.82
N SER A 135 -0.61 3.09 -22.66
CA SER A 135 -1.00 3.60 -23.99
C SER A 135 -2.28 4.44 -23.99
N GLY A 136 -3.00 4.51 -22.87
CA GLY A 136 -4.25 5.27 -22.75
C GLY A 136 -4.01 6.70 -22.28
N THR A 137 -3.42 7.54 -23.13
CA THR A 137 -3.46 9.00 -22.97
C THR A 137 -4.89 9.47 -23.21
N GLU A 138 -5.72 9.54 -22.17
CA GLU A 138 -6.86 10.43 -22.25
C GLU A 138 -6.35 11.85 -22.29
N ALA A 139 -6.82 12.63 -23.26
CA ALA A 139 -6.33 13.96 -23.57
C ALA A 139 -6.36 14.87 -22.32
N GLY A 140 -5.20 15.19 -21.77
CA GLY A 140 -5.07 16.16 -20.68
C GLY A 140 -4.18 15.75 -19.49
N GLU A 141 -3.76 14.49 -19.35
CA GLU A 141 -2.79 14.14 -18.30
C GLU A 141 -1.35 14.33 -18.81
N PRO A 142 -0.45 14.97 -18.02
CA PRO A 142 0.95 15.05 -18.38
C PRO A 142 1.52 13.62 -18.49
N ILE A 143 2.14 13.35 -19.64
CA ILE A 143 2.87 12.10 -19.88
C ILE A 143 4.07 12.13 -18.93
N ASP A 144 3.94 11.50 -17.77
CA ASP A 144 5.08 11.28 -16.88
C ASP A 144 5.92 10.13 -17.45
N ASN A 145 6.80 10.48 -18.38
CA ASN A 145 7.77 9.58 -19.00
C ASN A 145 8.99 9.31 -18.10
N ALA A 146 9.00 9.80 -16.87
CA ALA A 146 10.09 9.51 -15.93
C ALA A 146 10.13 8.00 -15.63
N PRO A 147 11.33 7.38 -15.62
CA PRO A 147 11.46 5.98 -15.26
C PRO A 147 10.95 5.78 -13.83
N ARG A 148 9.92 4.94 -13.69
CA ARG A 148 9.34 4.62 -12.38
C ARG A 148 10.28 3.72 -11.61
N PRO A 149 10.42 3.90 -10.29
CA PRO A 149 11.19 3.00 -9.46
C PRO A 149 10.58 1.58 -9.48
N ALA A 150 11.40 0.55 -9.28
CA ALA A 150 10.99 -0.85 -9.37
C ALA A 150 9.77 -1.18 -8.49
N PHE A 151 9.69 -0.57 -7.31
CA PHE A 151 8.58 -0.75 -6.37
C PHE A 151 7.25 -0.07 -6.80
N ALA A 152 7.21 0.73 -7.88
CA ALA A 152 6.06 1.52 -8.31
C ALA A 152 5.79 1.35 -9.82
N GLN A 153 5.77 0.13 -10.32
CA GLN A 153 5.61 -0.17 -11.74
C GLN A 153 4.15 -0.22 -12.20
N VAL A 154 3.23 -0.68 -11.35
CA VAL A 154 1.86 -0.98 -11.73
C VAL A 154 0.92 0.15 -11.34
N ARG A 155 0.05 0.54 -12.27
CA ARG A 155 -1.03 1.51 -12.04
C ARG A 155 -2.39 0.87 -12.28
N TRP A 156 -3.38 1.37 -11.56
CA TRP A 156 -4.76 0.91 -11.62
C TRP A 156 -5.71 2.09 -11.78
N ARG A 157 -6.88 1.85 -12.38
CA ARG A 157 -8.01 2.78 -12.38
C ARG A 157 -9.19 2.15 -11.66
N ASP A 158 -9.86 2.93 -10.82
CA ASP A 158 -11.11 2.52 -10.21
C ASP A 158 -12.32 2.80 -11.13
N ALA A 159 -13.51 2.42 -10.68
CA ALA A 159 -14.74 2.63 -11.44
C ALA A 159 -15.07 4.13 -11.69
N ALA A 160 -14.55 5.02 -10.86
CA ALA A 160 -14.69 6.48 -11.02
C ALA A 160 -13.63 7.09 -11.96
N GLY A 161 -12.71 6.27 -12.50
CA GLY A 161 -11.62 6.71 -13.37
C GLY A 161 -10.40 7.25 -12.63
N ARG A 162 -10.41 7.28 -11.29
CA ARG A 162 -9.27 7.75 -10.51
C ARG A 162 -8.08 6.80 -10.67
N LEU A 163 -6.90 7.40 -10.90
CA LEU A 163 -5.65 6.67 -11.04
C LEU A 163 -5.06 6.36 -9.66
N TRP A 164 -4.54 5.15 -9.51
CA TRP A 164 -3.91 4.62 -8.32
C TRP A 164 -2.55 4.03 -8.67
N GLN A 165 -1.54 4.35 -7.89
CA GLN A 165 -0.21 3.76 -8.02
C GLN A 165 -0.07 2.59 -7.04
N GLU A 166 0.14 1.39 -7.53
CA GLU A 166 0.50 0.25 -6.66
C GLU A 166 1.95 0.38 -6.21
N ILE A 167 2.19 0.15 -4.92
CA ILE A 167 3.50 0.17 -4.29
C ILE A 167 3.82 -1.22 -3.77
N ASN A 168 4.79 -1.88 -4.37
CA ASN A 168 5.32 -3.13 -3.86
C ASN A 168 6.19 -2.85 -2.63
N LEU A 169 5.63 -3.07 -1.44
CA LEU A 169 6.32 -2.76 -0.17
C LEU A 169 7.51 -3.69 0.09
N ALA A 170 7.50 -4.91 -0.46
CA ALA A 170 8.63 -5.82 -0.34
C ALA A 170 9.84 -5.31 -1.17
N GLU A 171 9.59 -4.84 -2.38
CA GLU A 171 10.63 -4.21 -3.19
C GLU A 171 11.10 -2.88 -2.61
N LEU A 172 10.18 -2.08 -2.07
CA LEU A 172 10.52 -0.83 -1.37
C LEU A 172 11.44 -1.10 -0.18
N ALA A 173 11.11 -2.10 0.65
CA ALA A 173 11.92 -2.48 1.83
C ALA A 173 13.32 -2.99 1.46
N GLY A 174 13.53 -3.47 0.23
CA GLY A 174 14.83 -3.90 -0.30
C GLY A 174 15.64 -2.82 -1.01
N GLN A 175 15.09 -1.59 -1.17
CA GLN A 175 15.80 -0.51 -1.87
C GLN A 175 16.90 0.10 -0.99
N ASP A 176 18.10 0.21 -1.53
CA ASP A 176 19.24 0.84 -0.83
C ASP A 176 18.90 2.27 -0.39
N GLN A 177 18.21 3.03 -1.25
CA GLN A 177 17.78 4.39 -0.93
C GLN A 177 16.82 4.45 0.25
N PHE A 178 15.92 3.47 0.39
CA PHE A 178 14.97 3.37 1.50
C PHE A 178 15.68 2.98 2.81
N LEU A 179 16.72 2.15 2.72
CA LEU A 179 17.50 1.69 3.87
C LEU A 179 18.57 2.70 4.29
N ALA A 180 19.05 3.56 3.37
CA ALA A 180 20.08 4.56 3.63
C ALA A 180 19.49 5.80 4.31
N ILE A 181 19.11 5.66 5.59
CA ILE A 181 18.47 6.72 6.41
C ILE A 181 19.45 7.79 6.90
N ALA A 182 20.75 7.52 6.89
CA ALA A 182 21.79 8.52 7.23
C ALA A 182 21.87 9.59 6.13
N GLY A 183 21.93 10.87 6.53
CA GLY A 183 22.04 12.04 5.65
C GLY A 183 23.46 12.48 5.42
#